data_faacb5dba782d64fe241bf115b29b308
#
_entry.id   faacb5dba782d64fe241bf115b29b308
#
_cell.length_a   1.000
_cell.length_b   1.000
_cell.length_c   1.000
_cell.angle_alpha   90.00
_cell.angle_beta   90.00
_cell.angle_gamma   90.00
#
_symmetry.space_group_name_H-M   'P 1'
#
loop_
_entity.id
_entity.type
_entity.pdbx_description
1 polymer ?
#
loop_
_entity_poly.entity_id
_entity_poly.type
_entity_poly.pdbx_seq_one_letter_code
_entity_poly.pdbx_strand_id
1 'polypeptide(L)'
;LNNKKIRTSLFINPNLNDIKLSKKIGAKCIELHTGSISRKVRSKKNIKKDLKKIIASCNLANSLGLEVHAGHGLDYKSASILSKIKLIKEFNIGHFIVGESFFLGLPRVINKFKKICK
;
A
#
# COMPACT_ATOMS: atom_id res chain seq x y z
N LEU A 1 6.00 -6.31 -21.15
CA LEU A 1 5.55 -7.20 -20.08
C LEU A 1 4.13 -7.71 -20.37
N ASN A 2 3.17 -6.84 -20.70
CA ASN A 2 1.79 -7.23 -21.00
C ASN A 2 1.68 -8.28 -22.13
N ASN A 3 2.49 -8.14 -23.19
CA ASN A 3 2.54 -9.12 -24.31
C ASN A 3 3.04 -10.51 -23.87
N LYS A 4 3.69 -10.62 -22.72
CA LYS A 4 4.14 -11.88 -22.11
C LYS A 4 3.22 -12.34 -20.98
N LYS A 5 2.02 -11.78 -20.86
CA LYS A 5 1.03 -12.07 -19.80
C LYS A 5 1.55 -11.83 -18.36
N ILE A 6 2.57 -10.98 -18.22
CA ILE A 6 3.12 -10.60 -16.92
C ILE A 6 2.30 -9.43 -16.40
N ARG A 7 1.68 -9.60 -15.22
CA ARG A 7 0.96 -8.54 -14.52
C ARG A 7 1.93 -7.44 -14.09
N THR A 8 1.65 -6.21 -14.49
CA THR A 8 2.47 -5.04 -14.13
C THR A 8 1.81 -4.26 -13.01
N SER A 9 2.59 -3.94 -11.97
CA SER A 9 2.21 -3.05 -10.88
C SER A 9 3.15 -1.84 -10.87
N LEU A 10 2.59 -0.64 -10.81
CA LEU A 10 3.39 0.60 -10.81
C LEU A 10 3.40 1.21 -9.42
N PHE A 11 4.60 1.44 -8.89
CA PHE A 11 4.80 2.13 -7.62
C PHE A 11 4.70 3.63 -7.83
N ILE A 12 3.66 4.26 -7.27
CA ILE A 12 3.33 5.67 -7.50
C ILE A 12 2.96 6.38 -6.19
N ASN A 13 3.06 7.70 -6.20
CA ASN A 13 2.48 8.50 -5.12
C ASN A 13 0.95 8.47 -5.17
N PRO A 14 0.24 8.69 -4.05
CA PRO A 14 -1.21 8.82 -4.02
C PRO A 14 -1.64 10.14 -4.69
N ASN A 15 -1.60 10.16 -6.02
CA ASN A 15 -1.84 11.29 -6.89
C ASN A 15 -2.78 10.85 -8.02
N LEU A 16 -3.87 11.59 -8.23
CA LEU A 16 -4.91 11.22 -9.20
C LEU A 16 -4.40 11.23 -10.67
N ASN A 17 -3.45 12.11 -11.00
CA ASN A 17 -2.86 12.16 -12.34
C ASN A 17 -1.98 10.92 -12.62
N ASP A 18 -1.16 10.51 -11.65
CA ASP A 18 -0.31 9.33 -11.76
C ASP A 18 -1.15 8.06 -11.94
N ILE A 19 -2.31 7.97 -11.28
CA ILE A 19 -3.25 6.86 -11.41
C ILE A 19 -3.84 6.80 -12.82
N LYS A 20 -4.30 7.95 -13.36
CA LYS A 20 -4.83 8.04 -14.74
C LYS A 20 -3.76 7.66 -15.76
N LEU A 21 -2.53 8.13 -15.56
CA LEU A 21 -1.41 7.80 -16.42
C LEU A 21 -1.07 6.30 -16.36
N SER A 22 -1.06 5.71 -15.16
CA SER A 22 -0.85 4.28 -14.96
C SER A 22 -1.85 3.43 -15.75
N LYS A 23 -3.13 3.84 -15.75
CA LYS A 23 -4.16 3.17 -16.57
C LYS A 23 -3.87 3.34 -18.08
N LYS A 24 -3.55 4.57 -18.50
CA LYS A 24 -3.29 4.90 -19.92
C LYS A 24 -2.14 4.05 -20.51
N ILE A 25 -1.09 3.80 -19.74
CA ILE A 25 0.06 2.99 -20.18
C ILE A 25 -0.14 1.48 -20.00
N GLY A 26 -1.33 1.06 -19.60
CA GLY A 26 -1.74 -0.35 -19.57
C GLY A 26 -1.33 -1.13 -18.33
N ALA A 27 -1.04 -0.47 -17.21
CA ALA A 27 -0.82 -1.14 -15.93
C ALA A 27 -2.08 -1.92 -15.50
N LYS A 28 -1.89 -3.03 -14.82
CA LYS A 28 -2.98 -3.82 -14.22
C LYS A 28 -3.19 -3.47 -12.75
N CYS A 29 -2.11 -3.10 -12.07
CA CYS A 29 -2.09 -2.76 -10.66
C CYS A 29 -1.32 -1.47 -10.44
N ILE A 30 -1.59 -0.84 -9.31
CA ILE A 30 -0.75 0.24 -8.75
C ILE A 30 -0.41 -0.09 -7.31
N GLU A 31 0.78 0.30 -6.88
CA GLU A 31 1.17 0.30 -5.48
C GLU A 31 1.29 1.75 -5.00
N LEU A 32 0.45 2.13 -4.05
CA LEU A 32 0.46 3.48 -3.47
C LEU A 32 1.59 3.60 -2.45
N HIS A 33 2.45 4.61 -2.64
CA HIS A 33 3.52 4.96 -1.71
C HIS A 33 2.96 5.46 -0.37
N THR A 34 3.14 4.68 0.70
CA THR A 34 2.58 4.97 2.03
C THR A 34 3.59 5.58 3.01
N GLY A 35 4.79 5.93 2.59
CA GLY A 35 5.86 6.43 3.47
C GLY A 35 5.52 7.71 4.22
N SER A 36 4.74 8.64 3.62
CA SER A 36 4.31 9.87 4.30
C SER A 36 3.39 9.56 5.48
N ILE A 37 2.32 8.79 5.26
CA ILE A 37 1.37 8.43 6.31
C ILE A 37 2.02 7.59 7.39
N SER A 38 2.88 6.63 7.02
CA SER A 38 3.58 5.75 7.96
C SER A 38 4.50 6.53 8.90
N ARG A 39 5.25 7.51 8.37
CA ARG A 39 6.08 8.42 9.20
C ARG A 39 5.23 9.23 10.19
N LYS A 40 4.10 9.76 9.72
CA LYS A 40 3.19 10.55 10.58
C LYS A 40 2.55 9.70 11.67
N VAL A 41 2.18 8.45 11.36
CA VAL A 41 1.67 7.49 12.36
C VAL A 41 2.71 7.23 13.46
N ARG A 42 3.97 6.96 13.08
CA ARG A 42 5.06 6.78 14.04
C ARG A 42 5.31 8.03 14.91
N SER A 43 5.26 9.20 14.29
CA SER A 43 5.46 10.49 14.98
C SER A 43 4.20 11.01 15.67
N LYS A 44 3.12 10.24 15.75
CA LYS A 44 1.82 10.63 16.34
C LYS A 44 1.25 11.94 15.77
N LYS A 45 1.58 12.27 14.51
CA LYS A 45 1.09 13.46 13.81
C LYS A 45 -0.27 13.21 13.15
N ASN A 46 -0.97 14.28 12.79
CA ASN A 46 -2.26 14.20 12.11
C ASN A 46 -2.12 13.58 10.71
N ILE A 47 -2.87 12.53 10.46
CA ILE A 47 -2.86 11.75 9.20
C ILE A 47 -4.09 11.99 8.32
N LYS A 48 -5.06 12.81 8.76
CA LYS A 48 -6.36 12.99 8.06
C LYS A 48 -6.19 13.35 6.60
N LYS A 49 -5.25 14.25 6.29
CA LYS A 49 -5.00 14.71 4.90
C LYS A 49 -4.42 13.58 4.04
N ASP A 50 -3.46 12.83 4.56
CA ASP A 50 -2.85 11.71 3.84
C ASP A 50 -3.85 10.57 3.64
N LEU A 51 -4.65 10.28 4.65
CA LEU A 51 -5.68 9.24 4.58
C LEU A 51 -6.75 9.58 3.53
N LYS A 52 -7.21 10.83 3.49
CA LYS A 52 -8.13 11.31 2.44
C LYS A 52 -7.54 11.14 1.04
N LYS A 53 -6.26 11.46 0.84
CA LYS A 53 -5.58 11.28 -0.44
C LYS A 53 -5.52 9.80 -0.86
N ILE A 54 -5.17 8.91 0.07
CA ILE A 54 -5.09 7.47 -0.19
C ILE A 54 -6.49 6.93 -0.55
N ILE A 55 -7.53 7.29 0.20
CA ILE A 55 -8.90 6.86 -0.09
C ILE A 55 -9.36 7.36 -1.47
N ALA A 56 -9.13 8.63 -1.80
CA ALA A 56 -9.48 9.18 -3.11
C ALA A 56 -8.72 8.45 -4.25
N SER A 57 -7.44 8.13 -4.02
CA SER A 57 -6.62 7.35 -4.94
C SER A 57 -7.16 5.93 -5.14
N CYS A 58 -7.54 5.25 -4.05
CA CYS A 58 -8.14 3.91 -4.12
C CYS A 58 -9.46 3.93 -4.91
N ASN A 59 -10.33 4.91 -4.66
CA ASN A 59 -11.61 5.03 -5.35
C ASN A 59 -11.42 5.27 -6.85
N LEU A 60 -10.53 6.19 -7.25
CA LEU A 60 -10.24 6.44 -8.66
C LEU A 60 -9.62 5.21 -9.32
N ALA A 61 -8.63 4.57 -8.70
CA ALA A 61 -7.99 3.39 -9.24
C ALA A 61 -9.00 2.26 -9.48
N ASN A 62 -9.87 2.01 -8.50
CA ASN A 62 -10.93 1.01 -8.59
C ASN A 62 -11.92 1.33 -9.72
N SER A 63 -12.35 2.60 -9.88
CA SER A 63 -13.25 3.00 -10.98
C SER A 63 -12.62 2.83 -12.36
N LEU A 64 -11.29 2.89 -12.45
CA LEU A 64 -10.52 2.64 -13.67
C LEU A 64 -10.18 1.16 -13.89
N GLY A 65 -10.62 0.26 -12.99
CA GLY A 65 -10.31 -1.16 -13.06
C GLY A 65 -8.83 -1.48 -12.80
N LEU A 66 -8.14 -0.68 -11.97
CA LEU A 66 -6.81 -0.96 -11.47
C LEU A 66 -6.89 -1.63 -10.10
N GLU A 67 -6.15 -2.71 -9.89
CA GLU A 67 -5.98 -3.29 -8.57
C GLU A 67 -5.05 -2.42 -7.73
N VAL A 68 -5.40 -2.21 -6.45
CA VAL A 68 -4.67 -1.30 -5.57
C VAL A 68 -3.89 -2.08 -4.53
N HIS A 69 -2.59 -1.83 -4.49
CA HIS A 69 -1.67 -2.28 -3.46
C HIS A 69 -1.19 -1.09 -2.64
N ALA A 70 -0.62 -1.34 -1.47
CA ALA A 70 -0.01 -0.32 -0.61
C ALA A 70 1.33 -0.81 -0.08
N GLY A 71 2.34 0.05 -0.13
CA GLY A 71 3.67 -0.31 0.32
C GLY A 71 4.53 0.87 0.71
N HIS A 72 5.71 0.55 1.16
CA HIS A 72 6.75 1.43 1.64
C HIS A 72 6.51 2.03 3.05
N GLY A 73 7.40 1.70 3.96
CA GLY A 73 7.47 2.28 5.30
C GLY A 73 6.41 1.80 6.28
N LEU A 74 5.64 0.78 5.93
CA LEU A 74 4.59 0.22 6.77
C LEU A 74 5.16 -0.50 8.00
N ASP A 75 4.51 -0.26 9.13
CA ASP A 75 4.64 -0.98 10.39
C ASP A 75 3.27 -1.55 10.82
N TYR A 76 3.18 -2.20 11.98
CA TYR A 76 1.92 -2.76 12.47
C TYR A 76 0.80 -1.73 12.58
N LYS A 77 1.11 -0.51 13.06
CA LYS A 77 0.10 0.54 13.27
C LYS A 77 -0.41 1.10 11.96
N SER A 78 0.49 1.48 11.07
CA SER A 78 0.13 2.03 9.76
C SER A 78 -0.57 1.00 8.89
N ALA A 79 -0.14 -0.26 8.89
CA ALA A 79 -0.82 -1.36 8.21
C ALA A 79 -2.24 -1.57 8.75
N SER A 80 -2.42 -1.55 10.08
CA SER A 80 -3.75 -1.66 10.71
C SER A 80 -4.70 -0.53 10.34
N ILE A 81 -4.18 0.69 10.16
CA ILE A 81 -5.01 1.83 9.72
C ILE A 81 -5.44 1.63 8.26
N LEU A 82 -4.49 1.26 7.40
CA LEU A 82 -4.74 1.14 5.96
C LEU A 82 -5.52 -0.12 5.59
N SER A 83 -5.46 -1.20 6.37
CA SER A 83 -6.24 -2.43 6.14
C SER A 83 -7.76 -2.22 6.25
N LYS A 84 -8.18 -1.13 6.86
CA LYS A 84 -9.60 -0.72 6.88
C LYS A 84 -10.11 -0.24 5.53
N ILE A 85 -9.22 0.09 4.60
CA ILE A 85 -9.57 0.48 3.22
C ILE A 85 -9.70 -0.79 2.39
N LYS A 86 -10.91 -1.32 2.23
CA LYS A 86 -11.18 -2.61 1.58
C LYS A 86 -10.80 -2.67 0.08
N LEU A 87 -10.51 -1.52 -0.52
CA LEU A 87 -10.01 -1.42 -1.90
C LEU A 87 -8.53 -1.77 -2.03
N ILE A 88 -7.75 -1.71 -0.95
CA ILE A 88 -6.37 -2.18 -0.93
C ILE A 88 -6.38 -3.71 -0.84
N LYS A 89 -5.85 -4.37 -1.88
CA LYS A 89 -5.86 -5.84 -2.01
C LYS A 89 -4.57 -6.50 -1.55
N GLU A 90 -3.47 -5.76 -1.56
CA GLU A 90 -2.14 -6.29 -1.22
C GLU A 90 -1.33 -5.26 -0.43
N PHE A 91 -0.55 -5.73 0.55
CA PHE A 91 0.39 -4.92 1.32
C PHE A 91 1.81 -5.41 1.08
N ASN A 92 2.68 -4.54 0.56
CA ASN A 92 4.09 -4.83 0.30
C ASN A 92 4.94 -4.29 1.47
N ILE A 93 5.39 -5.20 2.34
CA ILE A 93 6.08 -4.86 3.58
C ILE A 93 7.38 -5.66 3.66
N GLY A 94 8.52 -5.00 3.49
CA GLY A 94 9.83 -5.65 3.55
C GLY A 94 10.63 -5.20 4.77
N HIS A 95 11.06 -3.96 4.77
CA HIS A 95 12.00 -3.39 5.76
C HIS A 95 11.61 -3.66 7.22
N PHE A 96 10.35 -3.40 7.57
CA PHE A 96 9.87 -3.61 8.93
C PHE A 96 9.84 -5.10 9.30
N ILE A 97 9.41 -5.97 8.37
CA ILE A 97 9.39 -7.43 8.60
C ILE A 97 10.79 -7.94 8.90
N VAL A 98 11.78 -7.56 8.09
CA VAL A 98 13.18 -7.98 8.30
C VAL A 98 13.68 -7.50 9.66
N GLY A 99 13.58 -6.20 9.96
CA GLY A 99 14.06 -5.64 11.23
C GLY A 99 13.41 -6.26 12.46
N GLU A 100 12.09 -6.39 12.46
CA GLU A 100 11.32 -6.97 13.58
C GLU A 100 11.61 -8.47 13.76
N SER A 101 11.95 -9.16 12.67
CA SER A 101 12.23 -10.59 12.69
C SER A 101 13.51 -10.95 13.45
N PHE A 102 14.48 -10.04 13.59
CA PHE A 102 15.66 -10.23 14.43
C PHE A 102 15.30 -10.39 15.92
N PHE A 103 14.19 -9.79 16.36
CA PHE A 103 13.75 -9.85 17.75
C PHE A 103 12.69 -10.92 18.00
N LEU A 104 11.76 -11.13 17.07
CA LEU A 104 10.57 -11.97 17.26
C LEU A 104 10.57 -13.27 16.45
N GLY A 105 11.48 -13.39 15.48
CA GLY A 105 11.48 -14.46 14.48
C GLY A 105 10.45 -14.21 13.35
N LEU A 106 10.85 -14.54 12.12
CA LEU A 106 10.06 -14.29 10.91
C LEU A 106 8.63 -14.88 10.94
N PRO A 107 8.40 -16.13 11.40
CA PRO A 107 7.05 -16.70 11.42
C PRO A 107 6.07 -15.89 12.28
N ARG A 108 6.53 -15.41 13.45
CA ARG A 108 5.71 -14.62 14.37
C ARG A 108 5.34 -13.26 13.76
N VAL A 109 6.29 -12.58 13.11
CA VAL A 109 6.08 -11.30 12.45
C VAL A 109 5.08 -11.44 11.29
N ILE A 110 5.27 -12.42 10.43
CA ILE A 110 4.35 -12.70 9.30
C ILE A 110 2.95 -13.02 9.80
N ASN A 111 2.80 -13.87 10.80
CA ASN A 111 1.49 -14.20 11.38
C ASN A 111 0.77 -12.98 11.97
N LYS A 112 1.53 -12.04 12.56
CA LYS A 112 0.97 -10.79 13.07
C LYS A 112 0.44 -9.90 11.94
N PHE A 113 1.19 -9.74 10.83
CA PHE A 113 0.70 -9.00 9.66
C PHE A 113 -0.50 -9.69 9.01
N LYS A 114 -0.51 -11.02 8.88
CA LYS A 114 -1.68 -11.76 8.36
C LYS A 114 -2.96 -11.49 9.16
N LYS A 115 -2.86 -11.32 10.48
CA LYS A 115 -4.02 -10.96 11.32
C LYS A 115 -4.46 -9.50 11.13
N ILE A 116 -3.52 -8.60 10.87
CA ILE A 116 -3.78 -7.16 10.67
C ILE A 116 -4.40 -6.88 9.30
N CYS A 117 -3.92 -7.54 8.26
CA CYS A 117 -4.27 -7.28 6.86
C CYS A 117 -5.42 -8.15 6.31
N LYS A 118 -6.18 -8.79 7.21
CA LYS A 118 -7.39 -9.58 6.85
C LYS A 118 -8.54 -8.74 6.36
#